data_fc9f5fa3b11e8dd188d5dbcceccc1a4e
#
_entry.id   fc9f5fa3b11e8dd188d5dbcceccc1a4e
#
_cell.length_a   1.000
_cell.length_b   1.000
_cell.length_c   1.000
_cell.angle_alpha   90.00
_cell.angle_beta   90.00
_cell.angle_gamma   90.00
#
_symmetry.space_group_name_H-M   'P 1'
#
loop_
_entity.id
_entity.type
_entity.pdbx_description
1 polymer ?
#
loop_
_entity_poly.entity_id
_entity_poly.type
_entity_poly.pdbx_seq_one_letter_code
_entity_poly.pdbx_strand_id
1 'polypeptide(L)'
;MPEGHSVHRLARSLHSSFAGEPVRVSSPQGRFAAGAAELDGTVLEGADAWGKHLFLAFDRDRVVHVHLGLYGTFVREPAPAPEARGAVRLRLESPRWYADLRGPTACDVLGLDGRAAILERLGPDPLRRDADPELAFARIRGSRAPMGGLLMDQSVIAGLGNIYRAELLFRHRVSPFTEGRAMRPAVLAAMWDDIVGLMRDGVRRGRIVTVEPEERDALAALDVDRPASDDPELDGGEDTLALRRLRRSTGTYVYRRDGRPCVRCGSTVRAQDFQGRRLYWCPRCQRAPRVRR
;
A
#
# COMPACT_ATOMS: atom_id res chain seq x y z
N MET A 1 -4.54 -4.45 -4.59
CA MET A 1 -3.08 -4.22 -4.80
C MET A 1 -2.50 -3.67 -3.51
N PRO A 2 -1.61 -4.40 -2.85
CA PRO A 2 -1.02 -3.96 -1.59
C PRO A 2 -0.30 -2.61 -1.72
N GLU A 3 -0.69 -1.64 -0.86
CA GLU A 3 0.02 -0.39 -0.68
C GLU A 3 0.64 -0.36 0.73
N GLY A 4 1.47 0.62 1.05
CA GLY A 4 2.25 0.64 2.28
C GLY A 4 1.46 0.35 3.56
N HIS A 5 0.22 0.87 3.68
CA HIS A 5 -0.61 0.63 4.87
C HIS A 5 -0.90 -0.85 5.11
N SER A 6 -1.15 -1.63 4.04
CA SER A 6 -1.44 -3.07 4.17
C SER A 6 -0.19 -3.87 4.58
N VAL A 7 0.98 -3.47 4.07
CA VAL A 7 2.26 -4.11 4.44
C VAL A 7 2.64 -3.80 5.89
N HIS A 8 2.46 -2.55 6.34
CA HIS A 8 2.66 -2.18 7.75
C HIS A 8 1.68 -2.88 8.69
N ARG A 9 0.40 -3.02 8.30
CA ARG A 9 -0.58 -3.79 9.06
C ARG A 9 -0.16 -5.26 9.17
N LEU A 10 0.28 -5.85 8.06
CA LEU A 10 0.79 -7.21 8.01
C LEU A 10 2.02 -7.39 8.91
N ALA A 11 3.00 -6.49 8.82
CA ALA A 11 4.19 -6.53 9.67
C ALA A 11 3.81 -6.54 11.17
N ARG A 12 2.89 -5.65 11.59
CA ARG A 12 2.40 -5.64 12.99
C ARG A 12 1.72 -6.94 13.38
N SER A 13 0.91 -7.50 12.48
CA SER A 13 0.21 -8.77 12.73
C SER A 13 1.19 -9.93 12.87
N LEU A 14 2.18 -10.05 11.99
CA LEU A 14 3.20 -11.09 12.07
C LEU A 14 4.11 -10.91 13.29
N HIS A 15 4.52 -9.68 13.59
CA HIS A 15 5.28 -9.38 14.81
C HIS A 15 4.54 -9.84 16.06
N SER A 16 3.28 -9.44 16.23
CA SER A 16 2.49 -9.80 17.42
C SER A 16 2.21 -11.30 17.56
N SER A 17 2.33 -12.06 16.47
CA SER A 17 1.98 -13.48 16.46
C SER A 17 3.17 -14.44 16.55
N PHE A 18 4.34 -13.99 16.11
CA PHE A 18 5.50 -14.88 15.96
C PHE A 18 6.78 -14.35 16.61
N ALA A 19 6.87 -13.04 16.94
CA ALA A 19 8.11 -12.48 17.48
C ALA A 19 8.46 -13.04 18.87
N GLY A 20 9.73 -13.35 19.06
CA GLY A 20 10.29 -13.89 20.30
C GLY A 20 10.15 -15.40 20.46
N GLU A 21 9.54 -16.10 19.49
CA GLU A 21 9.35 -17.55 19.54
C GLU A 21 10.11 -18.25 18.40
N PRO A 22 10.61 -19.49 18.60
CA PRO A 22 11.03 -20.33 17.49
C PRO A 22 9.84 -20.65 16.58
N VAL A 23 10.05 -20.55 15.26
CA VAL A 23 9.00 -20.80 14.27
C VAL A 23 9.40 -21.94 13.34
N ARG A 24 8.45 -22.80 13.02
CA ARG A 24 8.62 -23.72 11.90
C ARG A 24 8.47 -22.94 10.61
N VAL A 25 9.43 -23.12 9.72
CA VAL A 25 9.47 -22.46 8.43
C VAL A 25 9.47 -23.51 7.34
N SER A 26 8.51 -23.45 6.41
CA SER A 26 8.43 -24.38 5.31
C SER A 26 8.11 -23.69 3.99
N SER A 27 8.39 -24.37 2.88
CA SER A 27 8.05 -23.91 1.54
C SER A 27 7.28 -25.00 0.79
N PRO A 28 5.96 -25.13 1.03
CA PRO A 28 5.16 -26.19 0.41
C PRO A 28 5.24 -26.21 -1.12
N GLN A 29 5.39 -25.05 -1.75
CA GLN A 29 5.60 -24.93 -3.21
C GLN A 29 7.02 -25.29 -3.67
N GLY A 30 8.01 -25.31 -2.76
CA GLY A 30 9.42 -25.60 -3.04
C GLY A 30 10.28 -24.41 -3.51
N ARG A 31 9.69 -23.30 -3.97
CA ARG A 31 10.47 -22.17 -4.53
C ARG A 31 11.25 -21.36 -3.50
N PHE A 32 11.03 -21.59 -2.22
CA PHE A 32 11.76 -21.01 -1.10
C PHE A 32 12.39 -22.09 -0.20
N ALA A 33 12.59 -23.31 -0.71
CA ALA A 33 13.01 -24.46 0.08
C ALA A 33 14.36 -24.24 0.79
N ALA A 34 15.34 -23.67 0.12
CA ALA A 34 16.65 -23.37 0.72
C ALA A 34 16.54 -22.38 1.89
N GLY A 35 15.82 -21.26 1.69
CA GLY A 35 15.57 -20.29 2.75
C GLY A 35 14.73 -20.85 3.90
N ALA A 36 13.75 -21.70 3.59
CA ALA A 36 12.97 -22.36 4.62
C ALA A 36 13.84 -23.30 5.47
N ALA A 37 14.71 -24.11 4.85
CA ALA A 37 15.63 -25.00 5.58
C ALA A 37 16.65 -24.23 6.43
N GLU A 38 17.09 -23.05 6.00
CA GLU A 38 18.00 -22.18 6.78
C GLU A 38 17.33 -21.59 8.03
N LEU A 39 16.01 -21.34 7.98
CA LEU A 39 15.28 -20.62 9.00
C LEU A 39 14.40 -21.53 9.88
N ASP A 40 14.21 -22.79 9.51
CA ASP A 40 13.32 -23.69 10.26
C ASP A 40 13.82 -23.90 11.69
N GLY A 41 12.92 -23.70 12.66
CA GLY A 41 13.22 -23.79 14.09
C GLY A 41 14.01 -22.61 14.69
N THR A 42 14.31 -21.58 13.89
CA THR A 42 14.98 -20.36 14.38
C THR A 42 13.97 -19.38 15.00
N VAL A 43 14.47 -18.42 15.79
CA VAL A 43 13.63 -17.40 16.45
C VAL A 43 13.33 -16.28 15.47
N LEU A 44 12.04 -15.97 15.27
CA LEU A 44 11.66 -14.73 14.60
C LEU A 44 11.76 -13.59 15.64
N GLU A 45 12.76 -12.71 15.48
CA GLU A 45 12.98 -11.57 16.38
C GLU A 45 11.95 -10.46 16.17
N GLY A 46 11.47 -10.29 14.93
CA GLY A 46 10.48 -9.28 14.64
C GLY A 46 10.08 -9.17 13.17
N ALA A 47 9.07 -8.37 12.94
CA ALA A 47 8.60 -8.02 11.59
C ALA A 47 8.46 -6.50 11.48
N ASP A 48 9.00 -5.92 10.41
CA ASP A 48 8.99 -4.49 10.10
C ASP A 48 8.61 -4.27 8.63
N ALA A 49 8.20 -3.05 8.32
CA ALA A 49 7.88 -2.66 6.96
C ALA A 49 8.53 -1.32 6.59
N TRP A 50 8.90 -1.18 5.32
CA TRP A 50 9.26 0.09 4.71
C TRP A 50 8.61 0.18 3.33
N GLY A 51 7.70 1.12 3.17
CA GLY A 51 6.89 1.23 1.96
C GLY A 51 6.07 -0.04 1.71
N LYS A 52 6.40 -0.71 0.62
CA LYS A 52 5.74 -1.96 0.20
C LYS A 52 6.60 -3.20 0.46
N HIS A 53 7.70 -3.04 1.19
CA HIS A 53 8.63 -4.10 1.55
C HIS A 53 8.39 -4.54 2.99
N LEU A 54 8.20 -5.84 3.18
CA LEU A 54 8.11 -6.49 4.48
C LEU A 54 9.46 -7.15 4.78
N PHE A 55 9.91 -7.02 6.02
CA PHE A 55 11.14 -7.62 6.53
C PHE A 55 10.82 -8.42 7.80
N LEU A 56 11.12 -9.70 7.77
CA LEU A 56 11.04 -10.59 8.93
C LEU A 56 12.46 -10.85 9.42
N ALA A 57 12.81 -10.31 10.57
CA ALA A 57 14.13 -10.48 11.17
C ALA A 57 14.16 -11.80 11.97
N PHE A 58 15.11 -12.63 11.67
CA PHE A 58 15.41 -13.87 12.38
C PHE A 58 16.76 -13.76 13.07
N ASP A 59 17.03 -14.64 14.01
CA ASP A 59 18.34 -14.74 14.65
C ASP A 59 19.47 -14.90 13.62
N ARG A 60 20.72 -14.66 14.06
CA ARG A 60 21.94 -14.74 13.21
C ARG A 60 21.91 -13.79 12.01
N ASP A 61 21.32 -12.60 12.18
CA ASP A 61 21.28 -11.54 11.15
C ASP A 61 20.61 -11.97 9.82
N ARG A 62 19.67 -12.90 9.88
CA ARG A 62 18.86 -13.31 8.72
C ARG A 62 17.60 -12.47 8.63
N VAL A 63 17.30 -12.01 7.42
CA VAL A 63 16.09 -11.23 7.15
C VAL A 63 15.38 -11.83 5.96
N VAL A 64 14.14 -12.28 6.14
CA VAL A 64 13.28 -12.61 4.99
C VAL A 64 12.69 -11.32 4.47
N HIS A 65 13.04 -10.97 3.25
CA HIS A 65 12.44 -9.89 2.48
C HIS A 65 11.27 -10.40 1.66
N VAL A 66 10.11 -9.76 1.81
CA VAL A 66 8.92 -10.05 1.00
C VAL A 66 8.43 -8.79 0.31
N HIS A 67 8.17 -8.90 -0.99
CA HIS A 67 7.42 -7.91 -1.75
C HIS A 67 6.20 -8.58 -2.36
N LEU A 68 4.99 -8.18 -1.93
CA LEU A 68 3.75 -8.84 -2.35
C LEU A 68 3.44 -8.64 -3.85
N GLY A 69 3.86 -7.51 -4.43
CA GLY A 69 3.53 -7.18 -5.82
C GLY A 69 2.05 -6.83 -5.98
N LEU A 70 1.44 -7.30 -7.08
CA LEU A 70 0.03 -7.01 -7.39
C LEU A 70 -0.95 -8.03 -6.81
N TYR A 71 -0.52 -9.28 -6.70
CA TYR A 71 -1.40 -10.43 -6.40
C TYR A 71 -0.95 -11.22 -5.17
N GLY A 72 0.20 -10.88 -4.59
CA GLY A 72 0.72 -11.58 -3.44
C GLY A 72 -0.15 -11.35 -2.20
N THR A 73 -0.36 -12.42 -1.45
CA THR A 73 -1.09 -12.39 -0.17
C THR A 73 -0.25 -13.07 0.91
N PHE A 74 -0.31 -12.55 2.12
CA PHE A 74 0.28 -13.18 3.29
C PHE A 74 -0.78 -13.20 4.38
N VAL A 75 -1.41 -14.34 4.58
CA VAL A 75 -2.56 -14.52 5.47
C VAL A 75 -2.13 -15.24 6.72
N ARG A 76 -2.46 -14.67 7.90
CA ARG A 76 -2.24 -15.27 9.22
C ARG A 76 -3.57 -15.75 9.79
N GLU A 77 -3.58 -16.98 10.32
CA GLU A 77 -4.74 -17.61 10.92
C GLU A 77 -4.36 -18.40 12.19
N PRO A 78 -5.32 -18.76 13.05
CA PRO A 78 -5.07 -19.61 14.21
C PRO A 78 -4.53 -21.00 13.82
N ALA A 79 -3.60 -21.54 14.63
CA ALA A 79 -3.16 -22.93 14.52
C ALA A 79 -4.29 -23.92 14.95
N PRO A 80 -4.25 -25.19 14.50
CA PRO A 80 -3.22 -25.79 13.65
C PRO A 80 -3.37 -25.41 12.17
N ALA A 81 -2.25 -25.35 11.46
CA ALA A 81 -2.27 -25.11 10.02
C ALA A 81 -2.91 -26.29 9.30
N PRO A 82 -3.86 -26.07 8.38
CA PRO A 82 -4.36 -27.13 7.50
C PRO A 82 -3.30 -27.57 6.50
N GLU A 83 -3.55 -28.67 5.81
CA GLU A 83 -2.72 -29.06 4.67
C GLU A 83 -2.57 -27.89 3.68
N ALA A 84 -1.33 -27.64 3.25
CA ALA A 84 -1.04 -26.53 2.36
C ALA A 84 -1.69 -26.75 0.98
N ARG A 85 -2.57 -25.83 0.58
CA ARG A 85 -3.24 -25.89 -0.72
C ARG A 85 -2.73 -24.78 -1.65
N GLY A 86 -2.52 -25.13 -2.91
CA GLY A 86 -2.06 -24.18 -3.93
C GLY A 86 -0.61 -23.73 -3.75
N ALA A 87 -0.27 -22.56 -4.28
CA ALA A 87 1.11 -22.10 -4.39
C ALA A 87 1.59 -21.35 -3.12
N VAL A 88 1.68 -22.04 -1.98
CA VAL A 88 2.26 -21.50 -0.75
C VAL A 88 3.78 -21.40 -0.88
N ARG A 89 4.31 -20.17 -1.01
CA ARG A 89 5.73 -19.87 -1.16
C ARG A 89 6.50 -20.05 0.15
N LEU A 90 5.94 -19.54 1.23
CA LEU A 90 6.48 -19.56 2.59
C LEU A 90 5.32 -19.81 3.55
N ARG A 91 5.50 -20.75 4.48
CA ARG A 91 4.63 -20.96 5.63
C ARG A 91 5.43 -20.78 6.90
N LEU A 92 4.87 -19.99 7.81
CA LEU A 92 5.34 -19.84 9.20
C LEU A 92 4.33 -20.55 10.11
N GLU A 93 4.82 -21.29 11.10
CA GLU A 93 3.96 -21.96 12.08
C GLU A 93 4.54 -21.81 13.49
N SER A 94 3.67 -21.48 14.44
CA SER A 94 3.91 -21.50 15.88
C SER A 94 2.81 -22.31 16.57
N PRO A 95 2.87 -22.57 17.88
CA PRO A 95 1.82 -23.29 18.59
C PRO A 95 0.42 -22.63 18.49
N ARG A 96 0.36 -21.31 18.26
CA ARG A 96 -0.89 -20.54 18.26
C ARG A 96 -1.32 -20.04 16.89
N TRP A 97 -0.38 -19.87 15.98
CA TRP A 97 -0.63 -19.20 14.71
C TRP A 97 0.10 -19.89 13.56
N TYR A 98 -0.49 -19.80 12.37
CA TYR A 98 0.24 -20.05 11.13
C TYR A 98 0.02 -18.88 10.15
N ALA A 99 0.93 -18.72 9.20
CA ALA A 99 0.80 -17.73 8.15
C ALA A 99 1.32 -18.26 6.81
N ASP A 100 0.54 -18.07 5.75
CA ASP A 100 0.81 -18.52 4.39
C ASP A 100 1.04 -17.37 3.43
N LEU A 101 2.22 -17.32 2.83
CA LEU A 101 2.57 -16.39 1.76
C LEU A 101 2.31 -17.03 0.40
N ARG A 102 1.51 -16.37 -0.44
CA ARG A 102 1.19 -16.81 -1.81
C ARG A 102 1.47 -15.71 -2.81
N GLY A 103 2.01 -16.07 -3.98
CA GLY A 103 2.18 -15.20 -5.14
C GLY A 103 3.01 -13.92 -4.95
N PRO A 104 4.01 -13.84 -4.05
CA PRO A 104 4.86 -12.66 -3.92
C PRO A 104 5.71 -12.47 -5.17
N THR A 105 6.10 -11.22 -5.46
CA THR A 105 7.12 -10.90 -6.48
C THR A 105 8.53 -11.13 -5.98
N ALA A 106 8.77 -10.96 -4.65
CA ALA A 106 10.03 -11.32 -4.01
C ALA A 106 9.76 -12.04 -2.67
N CYS A 107 10.57 -13.07 -2.38
CA CYS A 107 10.62 -13.79 -1.11
C CYS A 107 12.02 -14.40 -1.00
N ASP A 108 12.94 -13.70 -0.35
CA ASP A 108 14.35 -14.02 -0.33
C ASP A 108 14.91 -13.89 1.08
N VAL A 109 15.91 -14.74 1.45
CA VAL A 109 16.70 -14.56 2.66
C VAL A 109 17.85 -13.61 2.35
N LEU A 110 17.98 -12.57 3.15
CA LEU A 110 19.02 -11.55 3.04
C LEU A 110 19.81 -11.49 4.34
N GLY A 111 21.07 -11.04 4.27
CA GLY A 111 21.79 -10.50 5.42
C GLY A 111 21.43 -9.01 5.65
N LEU A 112 22.01 -8.42 6.70
CA LEU A 112 21.81 -7.01 7.03
C LEU A 112 22.18 -6.06 5.89
N ASP A 113 23.28 -6.33 5.17
CA ASP A 113 23.71 -5.52 4.01
C ASP A 113 22.68 -5.56 2.87
N GLY A 114 22.09 -6.72 2.61
CA GLY A 114 21.05 -6.86 1.60
C GLY A 114 19.79 -6.07 1.96
N ARG A 115 19.40 -6.04 3.23
CA ARG A 115 18.32 -5.17 3.72
C ARG A 115 18.67 -3.69 3.55
N ALA A 116 19.88 -3.29 3.98
CA ALA A 116 20.36 -1.91 3.85
C ALA A 116 20.32 -1.44 2.39
N ALA A 117 20.82 -2.23 1.45
CA ALA A 117 20.81 -1.93 0.02
C ALA A 117 19.39 -1.75 -0.58
N ILE A 118 18.37 -2.41 -0.01
CA ILE A 118 16.97 -2.17 -0.38
C ILE A 118 16.53 -0.81 0.15
N LEU A 119 16.80 -0.51 1.43
CA LEU A 119 16.35 0.71 2.09
C LEU A 119 16.97 1.97 1.49
N GLU A 120 18.23 1.94 1.10
CA GLU A 120 18.94 3.07 0.44
C GLU A 120 18.26 3.55 -0.84
N ARG A 121 17.56 2.67 -1.54
CA ARG A 121 16.84 3.01 -2.78
C ARG A 121 15.46 3.58 -2.53
N LEU A 122 14.95 3.52 -1.30
CA LEU A 122 13.61 3.96 -0.96
C LEU A 122 13.61 5.40 -0.46
N GLY A 123 12.55 6.10 -0.75
CA GLY A 123 12.25 7.39 -0.15
C GLY A 123 11.72 7.24 1.28
N PRO A 124 11.45 8.39 1.94
CA PRO A 124 10.82 8.39 3.25
C PRO A 124 9.44 7.72 3.18
N ASP A 125 9.14 6.94 4.21
CA ASP A 125 7.86 6.25 4.36
C ASP A 125 6.97 7.01 5.36
N PRO A 126 5.78 7.51 4.95
CA PRO A 126 4.88 8.28 5.81
C PRO A 126 4.41 7.55 7.08
N LEU A 127 4.52 6.22 7.14
CA LEU A 127 4.13 5.44 8.31
C LEU A 127 5.24 5.28 9.35
N ARG A 128 6.47 5.66 9.02
CA ARG A 128 7.60 5.59 9.92
C ARG A 128 7.75 6.88 10.73
N ARG A 129 8.24 6.74 11.98
CA ARG A 129 8.48 7.90 12.87
C ARG A 129 9.77 8.64 12.53
N ASP A 130 10.71 7.94 11.91
CA ASP A 130 12.03 8.43 11.48
C ASP A 130 12.02 8.95 10.03
N ALA A 131 10.85 9.08 9.41
CA ALA A 131 10.72 9.60 8.06
C ALA A 131 11.02 11.10 8.02
N ASP A 132 11.97 11.50 7.17
CA ASP A 132 12.25 12.90 6.87
C ASP A 132 11.50 13.33 5.59
N PRO A 133 10.42 14.13 5.69
CA PRO A 133 9.65 14.58 4.54
C PRO A 133 10.43 15.51 3.61
N GLU A 134 11.45 16.23 4.12
CA GLU A 134 12.23 17.15 3.32
C GLU A 134 13.01 16.44 2.21
N LEU A 135 13.40 15.18 2.42
CA LEU A 135 14.00 14.34 1.37
C LEU A 135 13.05 14.13 0.19
N ALA A 136 11.77 13.87 0.46
CA ALA A 136 10.74 13.76 -0.58
C ALA A 136 10.50 15.11 -1.26
N PHE A 137 10.40 16.19 -0.49
CA PHE A 137 10.15 17.54 -1.01
C PHE A 137 11.29 18.02 -1.90
N ALA A 138 12.54 17.78 -1.51
CA ALA A 138 13.70 18.11 -2.32
C ALA A 138 13.69 17.35 -3.67
N ARG A 139 13.43 16.03 -3.65
CA ARG A 139 13.34 15.22 -4.87
C ARG A 139 12.20 15.68 -5.79
N ILE A 140 11.03 15.96 -5.23
CA ILE A 140 9.88 16.47 -5.99
C ILE A 140 10.23 17.82 -6.63
N ARG A 141 10.70 18.79 -5.83
CA ARG A 141 10.98 20.15 -6.30
C ARG A 141 12.17 20.24 -7.26
N GLY A 142 13.08 19.29 -7.22
CA GLY A 142 14.16 19.16 -8.20
C GLY A 142 13.74 18.54 -9.53
N SER A 143 12.49 18.04 -9.64
CA SER A 143 12.07 17.24 -10.80
C SER A 143 11.13 17.99 -11.76
N ARG A 144 11.33 17.78 -13.06
CA ARG A 144 10.38 18.15 -14.14
C ARG A 144 9.31 17.10 -14.38
N ALA A 145 9.44 15.93 -13.76
CA ALA A 145 8.43 14.87 -13.89
C ALA A 145 7.08 15.32 -13.28
N PRO A 146 5.97 14.85 -13.85
CA PRO A 146 4.64 15.17 -13.33
C PRO A 146 4.38 14.50 -11.98
N MET A 147 3.61 15.17 -11.11
CA MET A 147 3.26 14.70 -9.77
C MET A 147 2.63 13.30 -9.77
N GLY A 148 1.84 12.99 -10.82
CA GLY A 148 1.27 11.66 -10.98
C GLY A 148 2.30 10.54 -11.08
N GLY A 149 3.48 10.81 -11.64
CA GLY A 149 4.61 9.88 -11.69
C GLY A 149 5.42 9.88 -10.39
N LEU A 150 5.75 11.09 -9.89
CA LEU A 150 6.57 11.24 -8.68
C LEU A 150 5.97 10.56 -7.45
N LEU A 151 4.64 10.60 -7.27
CA LEU A 151 3.98 9.92 -6.15
C LEU A 151 3.94 8.39 -6.28
N MET A 152 4.24 7.84 -7.46
CA MET A 152 4.38 6.39 -7.68
C MET A 152 5.81 5.89 -7.55
N ASP A 153 6.77 6.79 -7.63
CA ASP A 153 8.19 6.48 -7.49
C ASP A 153 8.53 6.22 -6.02
N GLN A 154 8.83 4.96 -5.72
CA GLN A 154 9.15 4.54 -4.35
C GLN A 154 10.46 5.14 -3.84
N SER A 155 11.31 5.66 -4.71
CA SER A 155 12.49 6.43 -4.31
C SER A 155 12.13 7.84 -3.83
N VAL A 156 11.00 8.39 -4.27
CA VAL A 156 10.52 9.72 -3.85
C VAL A 156 9.74 9.64 -2.55
N ILE A 157 8.70 8.80 -2.51
CA ILE A 157 7.89 8.50 -1.31
C ILE A 157 7.60 7.01 -1.30
N ALA A 158 8.09 6.30 -0.31
CA ALA A 158 7.84 4.88 -0.19
C ALA A 158 6.41 4.60 0.30
N GLY A 159 5.82 3.51 -0.19
CA GLY A 159 4.53 3.00 0.27
C GLY A 159 3.30 3.48 -0.51
N LEU A 160 3.35 4.63 -1.18
CA LEU A 160 2.24 5.09 -1.98
C LEU A 160 2.06 4.20 -3.21
N GLY A 161 0.80 3.93 -3.52
CA GLY A 161 0.41 3.24 -4.75
C GLY A 161 -0.62 4.04 -5.53
N ASN A 162 -1.32 3.34 -6.41
CA ASN A 162 -2.21 3.97 -7.35
C ASN A 162 -3.44 4.61 -6.70
N ILE A 163 -3.91 4.05 -5.58
CA ILE A 163 -5.07 4.57 -4.86
C ILE A 163 -4.67 5.86 -4.15
N TYR A 164 -3.68 5.81 -3.27
CA TYR A 164 -3.24 7.00 -2.56
C TYR A 164 -2.77 8.12 -3.49
N ARG A 165 -2.08 7.78 -4.61
CA ARG A 165 -1.69 8.77 -5.62
C ARG A 165 -2.90 9.56 -6.14
N ALA A 166 -3.93 8.86 -6.61
CA ALA A 166 -5.11 9.50 -7.20
C ALA A 166 -5.86 10.35 -6.18
N GLU A 167 -6.05 9.81 -4.99
CA GLU A 167 -6.83 10.42 -3.94
C GLU A 167 -6.12 11.63 -3.30
N LEU A 168 -4.84 11.51 -3.01
CA LEU A 168 -4.03 12.61 -2.46
C LEU A 168 -4.00 13.82 -3.41
N LEU A 169 -3.77 13.58 -4.70
CA LEU A 169 -3.80 14.63 -5.72
C LEU A 169 -5.19 15.29 -5.82
N PHE A 170 -6.26 14.51 -5.71
CA PHE A 170 -7.63 15.03 -5.73
C PHE A 170 -7.93 15.89 -4.49
N ARG A 171 -7.62 15.40 -3.30
CA ARG A 171 -7.87 16.07 -2.03
C ARG A 171 -7.21 17.45 -1.98
N HIS A 172 -5.98 17.54 -2.48
CA HIS A 172 -5.20 18.79 -2.54
C HIS A 172 -5.40 19.59 -3.84
N ARG A 173 -6.32 19.17 -4.72
CA ARG A 173 -6.61 19.84 -6.00
C ARG A 173 -5.38 20.04 -6.89
N VAL A 174 -4.42 19.14 -6.79
CA VAL A 174 -3.21 19.12 -7.60
C VAL A 174 -3.46 18.34 -8.87
N SER A 175 -3.19 18.98 -10.02
CA SER A 175 -3.23 18.25 -11.29
C SER A 175 -2.14 17.17 -11.33
N PRO A 176 -2.46 15.93 -11.71
CA PRO A 176 -1.45 14.89 -11.85
C PRO A 176 -0.36 15.22 -12.86
N PHE A 177 -0.60 16.19 -13.76
CA PHE A 177 0.33 16.64 -14.80
C PHE A 177 1.17 17.84 -14.38
N THR A 178 1.01 18.37 -13.17
CA THR A 178 1.86 19.43 -12.61
C THR A 178 3.28 18.90 -12.43
N GLU A 179 4.27 19.62 -12.97
CA GLU A 179 5.68 19.29 -12.73
C GLU A 179 6.04 19.44 -11.24
N GLY A 180 6.86 18.55 -10.71
CA GLY A 180 7.29 18.60 -9.32
C GLY A 180 7.91 19.92 -8.92
N ARG A 181 8.76 20.51 -9.79
CA ARG A 181 9.39 21.82 -9.57
C ARG A 181 8.42 23.00 -9.44
N ALA A 182 7.18 22.83 -9.92
CA ALA A 182 6.14 23.86 -9.81
C ALA A 182 5.36 23.77 -8.48
N MET A 183 5.65 22.74 -7.66
CA MET A 183 4.96 22.54 -6.38
C MET A 183 5.43 23.54 -5.33
N ARG A 184 4.49 24.16 -4.65
CA ARG A 184 4.77 25.05 -3.52
C ARG A 184 5.08 24.22 -2.26
N PRO A 185 6.09 24.61 -1.45
CA PRO A 185 6.45 23.88 -0.23
C PRO A 185 5.27 23.64 0.71
N ALA A 186 4.45 24.65 0.96
CA ALA A 186 3.29 24.54 1.84
C ALA A 186 2.25 23.48 1.34
N VAL A 187 2.12 23.30 0.02
CA VAL A 187 1.22 22.26 -0.54
C VAL A 187 1.83 20.89 -0.32
N LEU A 188 3.15 20.72 -0.50
CA LEU A 188 3.83 19.46 -0.24
C LEU A 188 3.73 19.06 1.24
N ALA A 189 3.94 20.01 2.15
CA ALA A 189 3.78 19.77 3.58
C ALA A 189 2.35 19.33 3.92
N ALA A 190 1.32 20.03 3.43
CA ALA A 190 -0.06 19.63 3.64
C ALA A 190 -0.40 18.27 3.05
N MET A 191 0.16 17.95 1.87
CA MET A 191 0.01 16.61 1.26
C MET A 191 0.68 15.52 2.10
N TRP A 192 1.85 15.82 2.69
CA TRP A 192 2.54 14.87 3.56
C TRP A 192 1.73 14.58 4.83
N ASP A 193 1.24 15.61 5.51
CA ASP A 193 0.43 15.44 6.73
C ASP A 193 -0.84 14.64 6.45
N ASP A 194 -1.51 14.94 5.33
CA ASP A 194 -2.71 14.23 4.91
C ASP A 194 -2.42 12.76 4.61
N ILE A 195 -1.37 12.44 3.84
CA ILE A 195 -1.05 11.04 3.53
C ILE A 195 -0.63 10.24 4.76
N VAL A 196 0.09 10.84 5.70
CA VAL A 196 0.40 10.22 7.00
C VAL A 196 -0.90 9.83 7.72
N GLY A 197 -1.87 10.73 7.79
CA GLY A 197 -3.19 10.50 8.39
C GLY A 197 -3.94 9.37 7.69
N LEU A 198 -4.08 9.47 6.37
CA LEU A 198 -4.79 8.49 5.55
C LEU A 198 -4.17 7.08 5.62
N MET A 199 -2.84 6.98 5.58
CA MET A 199 -2.17 5.69 5.67
C MET A 199 -2.26 5.08 7.07
N ARG A 200 -2.16 5.88 8.15
CA ARG A 200 -2.41 5.41 9.52
C ARG A 200 -3.82 4.88 9.70
N ASP A 201 -4.81 5.57 9.14
CA ASP A 201 -6.19 5.11 9.08
C ASP A 201 -6.32 3.79 8.31
N GLY A 202 -5.65 3.69 7.16
CA GLY A 202 -5.58 2.47 6.36
C GLY A 202 -5.04 1.28 7.16
N VAL A 203 -3.95 1.48 7.94
CA VAL A 203 -3.40 0.46 8.85
C VAL A 203 -4.43 0.01 9.89
N ARG A 204 -5.14 0.96 10.50
CA ARG A 204 -6.16 0.65 11.54
C ARG A 204 -7.34 -0.11 10.96
N ARG A 205 -7.88 0.37 9.85
CA ARG A 205 -9.10 -0.17 9.22
C ARG A 205 -8.86 -1.42 8.38
N GLY A 206 -7.61 -1.68 7.95
CA GLY A 206 -7.28 -2.72 6.98
C GLY A 206 -7.74 -2.41 5.55
N ARG A 207 -8.16 -1.16 5.27
CA ARG A 207 -8.63 -0.70 3.95
C ARG A 207 -8.39 0.79 3.78
N ILE A 208 -8.33 1.24 2.52
CA ILE A 208 -8.18 2.66 2.18
C ILE A 208 -9.57 3.33 2.19
N VAL A 209 -9.67 4.42 2.96
CA VAL A 209 -10.81 5.34 2.96
C VAL A 209 -10.26 6.75 2.94
N THR A 210 -10.52 7.49 1.86
CA THR A 210 -9.97 8.85 1.65
C THR A 210 -11.06 9.91 1.69
N VAL A 211 -12.33 9.49 1.62
CA VAL A 211 -13.49 10.37 1.61
C VAL A 211 -13.77 10.87 3.02
N GLU A 212 -13.92 12.19 3.15
CA GLU A 212 -14.32 12.82 4.40
C GLU A 212 -15.70 12.33 4.85
N PRO A 213 -15.94 12.19 6.17
CA PRO A 213 -17.21 11.69 6.69
C PRO A 213 -18.43 12.42 6.11
N GLU A 214 -18.33 13.75 5.98
CA GLU A 214 -19.41 14.63 5.55
C GLU A 214 -19.77 14.49 4.06
N GLU A 215 -18.81 14.00 3.25
CA GLU A 215 -19.00 13.80 1.81
C GLU A 215 -19.42 12.35 1.45
N ARG A 216 -19.48 11.42 2.43
CA ARG A 216 -19.77 9.99 2.18
C ARG A 216 -21.16 9.75 1.65
N ASP A 217 -22.16 10.38 2.23
CA ASP A 217 -23.56 10.18 1.82
C ASP A 217 -23.80 10.74 0.42
N ALA A 218 -23.24 11.92 0.11
CA ALA A 218 -23.28 12.50 -1.22
C ALA A 218 -22.57 11.61 -2.25
N LEU A 219 -21.44 11.01 -1.90
CA LEU A 219 -20.73 10.08 -2.76
C LEU A 219 -21.52 8.78 -2.97
N ALA A 220 -22.13 8.25 -1.91
CA ALA A 220 -22.95 7.04 -1.99
C ALA A 220 -24.14 7.22 -2.92
N ALA A 221 -24.80 8.39 -2.86
CA ALA A 221 -25.91 8.73 -3.75
C ALA A 221 -25.49 8.77 -5.24
N LEU A 222 -24.25 9.16 -5.54
CA LEU A 222 -23.71 9.16 -6.90
C LEU A 222 -23.25 7.78 -7.41
N ASP A 223 -23.08 6.81 -6.51
CA ASP A 223 -22.52 5.49 -6.83
C ASP A 223 -23.54 4.34 -6.67
N VAL A 224 -24.86 4.65 -6.58
CA VAL A 224 -25.93 3.65 -6.39
C VAL A 224 -25.87 2.52 -7.43
N ASP A 225 -25.57 2.82 -8.69
CA ASP A 225 -25.53 1.86 -9.79
C ASP A 225 -24.13 1.28 -10.06
N ARG A 226 -23.20 1.42 -9.13
CA ARG A 226 -21.84 0.90 -9.32
C ARG A 226 -21.84 -0.62 -9.20
N PRO A 227 -21.41 -1.38 -10.25
CA PRO A 227 -21.19 -2.81 -10.10
C PRO A 227 -20.12 -3.07 -9.03
N ALA A 228 -20.28 -4.18 -8.30
CA ALA A 228 -19.25 -4.60 -7.34
C ALA A 228 -17.92 -4.74 -8.09
N SER A 229 -16.85 -4.13 -7.58
CA SER A 229 -15.51 -4.37 -8.13
C SER A 229 -15.01 -5.71 -7.63
N ASP A 230 -14.38 -6.51 -8.51
CA ASP A 230 -13.75 -7.78 -8.16
C ASP A 230 -12.40 -7.60 -7.44
N ASP A 231 -12.18 -6.46 -6.78
CA ASP A 231 -10.92 -6.15 -6.12
C ASP A 231 -10.92 -6.64 -4.67
N PRO A 232 -10.17 -7.72 -4.34
CA PRO A 232 -10.13 -8.30 -3.00
C PRO A 232 -9.59 -7.36 -1.92
N GLU A 233 -8.87 -6.30 -2.28
CA GLU A 233 -8.29 -5.34 -1.31
C GLU A 233 -9.30 -4.39 -0.67
N LEU A 234 -10.50 -4.30 -1.21
CA LEU A 234 -11.58 -3.56 -0.59
C LEU A 234 -12.39 -4.43 0.39
N ASP A 235 -12.00 -5.70 0.57
CA ASP A 235 -12.80 -6.73 1.21
C ASP A 235 -12.11 -7.35 2.45
N GLY A 236 -12.15 -6.65 3.55
CA GLY A 236 -11.66 -7.13 4.84
C GLY A 236 -12.79 -7.31 5.87
N GLY A 237 -13.62 -8.36 5.76
CA GLY A 237 -14.59 -8.70 6.81
C GLY A 237 -15.84 -9.46 6.34
N GLU A 238 -16.45 -10.25 7.25
CA GLU A 238 -17.66 -11.06 7.09
C GLU A 238 -18.94 -10.22 7.00
N ASP A 239 -19.06 -9.34 6.01
CA ASP A 239 -20.27 -8.54 5.82
C ASP A 239 -21.13 -9.06 4.65
N THR A 240 -22.44 -8.92 4.76
CA THR A 240 -23.36 -9.27 3.68
C THR A 240 -23.03 -8.52 2.38
N LEU A 241 -23.23 -9.16 1.22
CA LEU A 241 -22.95 -8.64 -0.12
C LEU A 241 -23.46 -7.20 -0.35
N ALA A 242 -24.58 -6.82 0.25
CA ALA A 242 -25.16 -5.49 0.16
C ALA A 242 -24.35 -4.44 0.95
N LEU A 243 -23.92 -4.76 2.17
CA LEU A 243 -23.06 -3.91 2.99
C LEU A 243 -21.65 -3.79 2.39
N ARG A 244 -21.15 -4.86 1.80
CA ARG A 244 -19.90 -4.85 1.02
C ARG A 244 -19.99 -3.89 -0.17
N ARG A 245 -21.10 -3.89 -0.93
CA ARG A 245 -21.33 -2.95 -2.05
C ARG A 245 -21.37 -1.49 -1.57
N LEU A 246 -22.10 -1.18 -0.51
CA LEU A 246 -22.21 0.16 0.05
C LEU A 246 -20.86 0.69 0.57
N ARG A 247 -20.08 -0.15 1.26
CA ARG A 247 -18.76 0.21 1.79
C ARG A 247 -17.70 0.40 0.71
N ARG A 248 -17.80 -0.30 -0.42
CA ARG A 248 -16.89 -0.17 -1.56
C ARG A 248 -17.09 1.13 -2.35
N SER A 249 -18.33 1.64 -2.44
CA SER A 249 -18.65 2.82 -3.24
C SER A 249 -18.24 4.13 -2.59
N THR A 250 -18.09 4.17 -1.25
CA THR A 250 -17.91 5.41 -0.48
C THR A 250 -16.49 5.63 0.05
N GLY A 251 -15.50 4.85 -0.42
CA GLY A 251 -14.14 4.90 0.11
C GLY A 251 -13.19 5.86 -0.59
N THR A 252 -13.42 6.17 -1.87
CA THR A 252 -12.50 6.95 -2.72
C THR A 252 -13.23 8.00 -3.55
N TYR A 253 -12.60 9.16 -3.81
CA TYR A 253 -13.17 10.27 -4.58
C TYR A 253 -13.09 10.06 -6.09
N VAL A 254 -11.95 9.62 -6.60
CA VAL A 254 -11.68 9.52 -8.05
C VAL A 254 -11.17 8.15 -8.48
N TYR A 255 -10.53 7.39 -7.59
CA TYR A 255 -9.98 6.09 -7.95
C TYR A 255 -11.06 5.12 -8.41
N ARG A 256 -10.92 4.58 -9.65
CA ARG A 256 -11.91 3.70 -10.31
C ARG A 256 -13.32 4.30 -10.41
N ARG A 257 -13.41 5.63 -10.51
CA ARG A 257 -14.67 6.35 -10.71
C ARG A 257 -14.71 7.10 -12.05
N ASP A 258 -13.90 6.71 -12.99
CA ASP A 258 -13.94 7.25 -14.36
C ASP A 258 -15.33 7.11 -14.98
N GLY A 259 -15.75 8.13 -15.72
CA GLY A 259 -17.11 8.24 -16.27
C GLY A 259 -18.18 8.71 -15.27
N ARG A 260 -17.89 8.75 -13.96
CA ARG A 260 -18.82 9.17 -12.90
C ARG A 260 -18.70 10.66 -12.57
N PRO A 261 -19.76 11.28 -12.06
CA PRO A 261 -19.68 12.66 -11.61
C PRO A 261 -18.79 12.78 -10.36
N CYS A 262 -18.00 13.85 -10.33
CA CYS A 262 -17.20 14.24 -9.17
C CYS A 262 -18.13 14.77 -8.07
N VAL A 263 -18.00 14.24 -6.84
CA VAL A 263 -18.84 14.65 -5.71
C VAL A 263 -18.72 16.15 -5.38
N ARG A 264 -17.53 16.77 -5.61
CA ARG A 264 -17.29 18.17 -5.29
C ARG A 264 -17.73 19.17 -6.36
N CYS A 265 -17.80 18.77 -7.64
CA CYS A 265 -18.07 19.73 -8.72
C CYS A 265 -18.96 19.21 -9.85
N GLY A 266 -19.46 17.99 -9.79
CA GLY A 266 -20.32 17.37 -10.80
C GLY A 266 -19.65 17.01 -12.13
N SER A 267 -18.40 17.45 -12.39
CA SER A 267 -17.70 17.12 -13.65
C SER A 267 -17.32 15.65 -13.70
N THR A 268 -17.33 15.07 -14.88
CA THR A 268 -16.95 13.67 -15.09
C THR A 268 -15.50 13.42 -14.68
N VAL A 269 -15.29 12.44 -13.81
CA VAL A 269 -13.96 11.91 -13.45
C VAL A 269 -13.34 11.25 -14.68
N ARG A 270 -12.08 11.52 -14.96
CA ARG A 270 -11.34 10.99 -16.11
C ARG A 270 -10.33 9.96 -15.67
N ALA A 271 -10.01 9.05 -16.58
CA ALA A 271 -8.89 8.16 -16.46
C ALA A 271 -8.11 8.06 -17.77
N GLN A 272 -6.79 7.81 -17.66
CA GLN A 272 -5.93 7.49 -18.80
C GLN A 272 -4.78 6.59 -18.35
N ASP A 273 -4.18 5.90 -19.29
CA ASP A 273 -2.95 5.16 -19.03
C ASP A 273 -1.78 6.12 -18.86
N PHE A 274 -1.04 5.94 -17.79
CA PHE A 274 0.06 6.80 -17.43
C PHE A 274 1.15 5.98 -16.72
N GLN A 275 2.30 5.86 -17.37
CA GLN A 275 3.46 5.09 -16.87
C GLN A 275 3.09 3.66 -16.41
N GLY A 276 2.35 2.94 -17.25
CA GLY A 276 1.95 1.55 -17.02
C GLY A 276 0.86 1.36 -15.96
N ARG A 277 0.21 2.44 -15.50
CA ARG A 277 -0.89 2.41 -14.55
C ARG A 277 -2.01 3.34 -14.98
N ARG A 278 -3.24 2.96 -14.69
CA ARG A 278 -4.40 3.83 -14.93
C ARG A 278 -4.43 4.96 -13.90
N LEU A 279 -4.35 6.19 -14.36
CA LEU A 279 -4.41 7.42 -13.59
C LEU A 279 -5.85 7.93 -13.58
N TYR A 280 -6.35 8.37 -12.40
CA TYR A 280 -7.70 8.90 -12.23
C TYR A 280 -7.65 10.32 -11.68
N TRP A 281 -8.49 11.24 -12.20
CA TRP A 281 -8.56 12.62 -11.73
C TRP A 281 -9.86 13.32 -12.13
N CYS A 282 -10.22 14.40 -11.43
CA CYS A 282 -11.28 15.31 -11.82
C CYS A 282 -10.68 16.52 -12.57
N PRO A 283 -10.98 16.73 -13.87
CA PRO A 283 -10.35 17.80 -14.65
C PRO A 283 -10.73 19.21 -14.21
N ARG A 284 -11.86 19.37 -13.51
CA ARG A 284 -12.31 20.67 -12.99
C ARG A 284 -11.72 20.98 -11.63
N CYS A 285 -11.61 20.01 -10.72
CA CYS A 285 -11.02 20.21 -9.40
C CYS A 285 -9.50 20.28 -9.47
N GLN A 286 -8.87 19.53 -10.36
CA GLN A 286 -7.41 19.34 -10.47
C GLN A 286 -6.90 20.00 -11.77
N ARG A 287 -7.06 21.32 -11.91
CA ARG A 287 -6.64 22.03 -13.10
C ARG A 287 -5.12 22.12 -13.18
N ALA A 288 -4.57 21.86 -14.37
CA ALA A 288 -3.18 22.14 -14.64
C ALA A 288 -2.88 23.66 -14.43
N PRO A 289 -1.70 24.01 -13.90
CA PRO A 289 -1.26 25.40 -13.88
C PRO A 289 -1.36 26.01 -15.29
N ARG A 290 -1.90 27.21 -15.41
CA ARG A 290 -1.85 27.93 -16.68
C ARG A 290 -0.38 28.25 -16.96
N VAL A 291 0.16 27.73 -18.03
CA VAL A 291 1.46 28.15 -18.55
C VAL A 291 1.27 29.62 -18.96
N ARG A 292 1.84 30.57 -18.17
CA ARG A 292 1.97 31.94 -18.67
C ARG A 292 2.96 31.85 -19.82
N ARG A 293 2.44 32.06 -21.01
CA ARG A 293 3.27 32.28 -22.22
C ARG A 293 4.00 33.62 -22.08
#